data_11e337b0a1277534578accf8eec746d9
#
_entry.id   11e337b0a1277534578accf8eec746d9
#
_cell.length_a   1.000
_cell.length_b   1.000
_cell.length_c   1.000
_cell.angle_alpha   90.00
_cell.angle_beta   90.00
_cell.angle_gamma   90.00
#
_symmetry.space_group_name_H-M   'P 1'
#
loop_
_entity.id
_entity.type
_entity.pdbx_description
1 polymer ?
#
loop_
_entity_poly.entity_id
_entity_poly.type
_entity_poly.pdbx_seq_one_letter_code
_entity_poly.pdbx_strand_id
1 'polypeptide(L)'
;GSEMCIRDSKDGFMSFISGMSVASIALGVAALIIVLSVMNGFQKEVRDRMLSVIPHVEIRASKGALTDVEGVEKVLQAQSDVVAVAPFVEGQGLFSSGAVVRGAVVKGIDPAKEPGVSELAQSVSGAELSDLKPKAFQVILGQALARQLRVHIGDKVALLVPEGNMTPAGLIPRMKQLTVAGYFSSGHYEYDSTYALVNIEDAAALYRTGGPQGLRVKTTDMDRAPQIAAKLVSVLPSGLYATDWSRQNRTWFAAVQVEKRMMGIILFLIVLVGAFGLVSTLVMTVKEKQSDIAILRTLGASRASIMSIFVVEGTIVGLVGVLSGVAAGLLIAENVGAIVSAIESMLGVEFLPQEIYFISSMPSDPRLSDIVPIAVLSFLLSLAATLYPSWRASKIHPAEALRYE
;
A
#
# COMPACT_ATOMS: atom_id res chain seq x y z
N GLY A 1 54.86 -14.37 -27.98
CA GLY A 1 54.39 -13.71 -26.72
C GLY A 1 53.32 -12.64 -26.93
N SER A 2 53.29 -11.98 -28.07
CA SER A 2 52.35 -10.89 -28.35
C SER A 2 50.95 -11.39 -28.75
N GLU A 3 50.82 -12.48 -29.49
CA GLU A 3 49.54 -13.02 -29.93
C GLU A 3 48.72 -13.64 -28.79
N MET A 4 49.38 -14.24 -27.78
CA MET A 4 48.71 -14.80 -26.61
C MET A 4 48.13 -13.68 -25.71
N CYS A 5 48.80 -12.56 -25.54
CA CYS A 5 48.29 -11.40 -24.81
C CYS A 5 47.13 -10.71 -25.49
N ILE A 6 47.11 -10.66 -26.85
CA ILE A 6 46.00 -10.05 -27.61
C ILE A 6 44.76 -10.96 -27.56
N ARG A 7 44.94 -12.28 -27.56
CA ARG A 7 43.85 -13.24 -27.46
C ARG A 7 43.22 -13.23 -26.06
N ASP A 8 44.03 -13.21 -24.99
CA ASP A 8 43.54 -13.06 -23.60
C ASP A 8 42.83 -11.72 -23.36
N SER A 9 43.27 -10.63 -23.98
CA SER A 9 42.62 -9.32 -23.91
C SER A 9 41.26 -9.31 -24.60
N LYS A 10 41.10 -9.99 -25.75
CA LYS A 10 39.81 -10.09 -26.47
C LYS A 10 38.79 -10.94 -25.71
N ASP A 11 39.23 -12.06 -25.11
CA ASP A 11 38.37 -12.93 -24.30
C ASP A 11 37.93 -12.23 -23.00
N GLY A 12 38.82 -11.45 -22.36
CA GLY A 12 38.47 -10.63 -21.20
C GLY A 12 37.46 -9.52 -21.51
N PHE A 13 37.56 -8.88 -22.67
CA PHE A 13 36.65 -7.85 -23.11
C PHE A 13 35.21 -8.41 -23.39
N MET A 14 35.15 -9.55 -24.05
CA MET A 14 33.88 -10.27 -24.30
C MET A 14 33.17 -10.67 -23.01
N SER A 15 33.92 -11.25 -22.07
CA SER A 15 33.41 -11.61 -20.74
C SER A 15 32.89 -10.39 -19.98
N PHE A 16 33.60 -9.26 -20.07
CA PHE A 16 33.18 -7.98 -19.47
C PHE A 16 31.86 -7.47 -20.08
N ILE A 17 31.71 -7.50 -21.41
CA ILE A 17 30.49 -7.05 -22.10
C ILE A 17 29.30 -7.93 -21.72
N SER A 18 29.48 -9.26 -21.72
CA SER A 18 28.41 -10.20 -21.29
C SER A 18 28.04 -9.98 -19.82
N GLY A 19 29.01 -9.77 -18.94
CA GLY A 19 28.81 -9.45 -17.54
C GLY A 19 28.04 -8.12 -17.35
N MET A 20 28.34 -7.08 -18.15
CA MET A 20 27.62 -5.82 -18.15
C MET A 20 26.14 -5.99 -18.55
N SER A 21 25.86 -6.86 -19.53
CA SER A 21 24.49 -7.17 -19.94
C SER A 21 23.71 -7.89 -18.86
N VAL A 22 24.30 -8.90 -18.21
CA VAL A 22 23.72 -9.59 -17.05
C VAL A 22 23.44 -8.58 -15.92
N ALA A 23 24.43 -7.72 -15.60
CA ALA A 23 24.28 -6.71 -14.56
C ALA A 23 23.16 -5.69 -14.87
N SER A 24 23.03 -5.27 -16.13
CA SER A 24 21.98 -4.34 -16.56
C SER A 24 20.58 -4.93 -16.38
N ILE A 25 20.36 -6.19 -16.80
CA ILE A 25 19.08 -6.89 -16.60
C ILE A 25 18.83 -7.11 -15.11
N ALA A 26 19.85 -7.58 -14.39
CA ALA A 26 19.72 -7.84 -12.95
C ALA A 26 19.37 -6.57 -12.17
N LEU A 27 20.03 -5.45 -12.46
CA LEU A 27 19.73 -4.16 -11.84
C LEU A 27 18.31 -3.70 -12.15
N GLY A 28 17.89 -3.82 -13.39
CA GLY A 28 16.51 -3.49 -13.81
C GLY A 28 15.46 -4.31 -13.04
N VAL A 29 15.62 -5.63 -13.00
CA VAL A 29 14.71 -6.55 -12.29
C VAL A 29 14.75 -6.31 -10.78
N ALA A 30 15.93 -6.14 -10.20
CA ALA A 30 16.07 -5.84 -8.77
C ALA A 30 15.40 -4.52 -8.38
N ALA A 31 15.63 -3.45 -9.15
CA ALA A 31 15.00 -2.15 -8.91
C ALA A 31 13.46 -2.25 -8.94
N LEU A 32 12.90 -3.04 -9.88
CA LEU A 32 11.47 -3.29 -9.98
C LEU A 32 10.92 -3.95 -8.71
N ILE A 33 11.56 -5.02 -8.28
CA ILE A 33 11.14 -5.80 -7.10
C ILE A 33 11.21 -4.92 -5.86
N ILE A 34 12.28 -4.16 -5.68
CA ILE A 34 12.46 -3.28 -4.52
C ILE A 34 11.35 -2.22 -4.49
N VAL A 35 11.14 -1.49 -5.60
CA VAL A 35 10.16 -0.41 -5.67
C VAL A 35 8.74 -0.92 -5.41
N LEU A 36 8.34 -2.05 -6.03
CA LEU A 36 7.01 -2.62 -5.80
C LEU A 36 6.86 -3.17 -4.38
N SER A 37 7.89 -3.80 -3.82
CA SER A 37 7.84 -4.30 -2.44
C SER A 37 7.70 -3.19 -1.42
N VAL A 38 8.44 -2.09 -1.58
CA VAL A 38 8.30 -0.89 -0.73
C VAL A 38 6.92 -0.26 -0.89
N MET A 39 6.43 -0.13 -2.12
CA MET A 39 5.09 0.41 -2.37
C MET A 39 3.99 -0.45 -1.75
N ASN A 40 4.07 -1.77 -1.91
CA ASN A 40 3.12 -2.70 -1.28
C ASN A 40 3.18 -2.61 0.25
N GLY A 41 4.40 -2.54 0.81
CA GLY A 41 4.61 -2.37 2.25
C GLY A 41 3.99 -1.08 2.77
N PHE A 42 4.23 0.04 2.09
CA PHE A 42 3.64 1.33 2.45
C PHE A 42 2.10 1.31 2.36
N GLN A 43 1.54 0.78 1.26
CA GLN A 43 0.09 0.64 1.10
C GLN A 43 -0.53 -0.24 2.17
N LYS A 44 0.15 -1.34 2.56
CA LYS A 44 -0.28 -2.23 3.62
C LYS A 44 -0.27 -1.50 4.97
N GLU A 45 0.82 -0.83 5.32
CA GLU A 45 0.95 -0.10 6.58
C GLU A 45 -0.09 1.00 6.73
N VAL A 46 -0.29 1.82 5.68
CA VAL A 46 -1.34 2.86 5.66
C VAL A 46 -2.73 2.24 5.83
N ARG A 47 -3.02 1.17 5.09
CA ARG A 47 -4.30 0.46 5.19
C ARG A 47 -4.53 -0.09 6.60
N ASP A 48 -3.54 -0.79 7.16
CA ASP A 48 -3.66 -1.44 8.46
C ASP A 48 -3.87 -0.38 9.58
N ARG A 49 -3.20 0.77 9.49
CA ARG A 49 -3.43 1.91 10.40
C ARG A 49 -4.80 2.56 10.22
N MET A 50 -5.28 2.70 8.98
CA MET A 50 -6.65 3.17 8.75
C MET A 50 -7.66 2.23 9.40
N LEU A 51 -7.47 0.93 9.24
CA LEU A 51 -8.42 -0.09 9.70
C LEU A 51 -8.32 -0.38 11.20
N SER A 52 -7.30 0.09 11.88
CA SER A 52 -7.27 0.06 13.36
C SER A 52 -8.36 0.96 13.99
N VAL A 53 -8.80 1.99 13.28
CA VAL A 53 -9.80 2.98 13.71
C VAL A 53 -11.15 2.77 13.05
N ILE A 54 -11.16 2.32 11.78
CA ILE A 54 -12.38 2.13 10.98
C ILE A 54 -12.83 0.67 11.09
N PRO A 55 -14.12 0.43 11.35
CA PRO A 55 -14.66 -0.93 11.36
C PRO A 55 -14.63 -1.53 9.95
N HIS A 56 -14.49 -2.85 9.85
CA HIS A 56 -14.46 -3.55 8.58
C HIS A 56 -15.79 -3.41 7.81
N VAL A 57 -16.92 -3.47 8.54
CA VAL A 57 -18.27 -3.28 8.00
C VAL A 57 -19.07 -2.44 8.98
N GLU A 58 -19.88 -1.52 8.45
CA GLU A 58 -20.90 -0.78 9.19
C GLU A 58 -22.29 -1.15 8.69
N ILE A 59 -23.16 -1.49 9.62
CA ILE A 59 -24.59 -1.71 9.37
C ILE A 59 -25.34 -0.49 9.87
N ARG A 60 -26.08 0.18 9.00
CA ARG A 60 -26.83 1.39 9.34
C ARG A 60 -28.32 1.23 9.01
N ALA A 61 -29.16 1.89 9.76
CA ALA A 61 -30.56 2.04 9.42
C ALA A 61 -30.72 3.04 8.27
N SER A 62 -31.60 2.77 7.33
CA SER A 62 -31.89 3.68 6.20
C SER A 62 -32.53 4.99 6.66
N LYS A 63 -33.17 5.02 7.83
CA LYS A 63 -33.77 6.22 8.44
C LYS A 63 -33.67 6.12 9.97
N GLY A 64 -33.18 7.18 10.59
CA GLY A 64 -33.19 7.37 12.06
C GLY A 64 -32.29 6.38 12.83
N ALA A 65 -32.72 6.04 14.05
CA ALA A 65 -32.04 5.08 14.91
C ALA A 65 -32.38 3.63 14.53
N LEU A 66 -31.48 2.73 14.89
CA LEU A 66 -31.71 1.29 14.82
C LEU A 66 -32.72 0.88 15.91
N THR A 67 -33.87 0.37 15.53
CA THR A 67 -34.98 0.08 16.46
C THR A 67 -34.76 -1.19 17.28
N ASP A 68 -34.11 -2.21 16.71
CA ASP A 68 -33.86 -3.49 17.36
C ASP A 68 -32.34 -3.78 17.34
N VAL A 69 -31.61 -3.09 18.20
CA VAL A 69 -30.15 -3.23 18.30
C VAL A 69 -29.76 -4.64 18.73
N GLU A 70 -30.43 -5.19 19.76
CA GLU A 70 -30.07 -6.49 20.32
C GLU A 70 -30.40 -7.66 19.37
N GLY A 71 -31.55 -7.58 18.68
CA GLY A 71 -31.93 -8.60 17.70
C GLY A 71 -30.97 -8.64 16.51
N VAL A 72 -30.62 -7.47 15.96
CA VAL A 72 -29.63 -7.38 14.86
C VAL A 72 -28.23 -7.82 15.31
N GLU A 73 -27.81 -7.44 16.51
CA GLU A 73 -26.53 -7.85 17.07
C GLU A 73 -26.42 -9.39 17.19
N LYS A 74 -27.47 -10.07 17.70
CA LYS A 74 -27.52 -11.54 17.80
C LYS A 74 -27.44 -12.21 16.41
N VAL A 75 -28.13 -11.67 15.41
CA VAL A 75 -28.09 -12.19 14.03
C VAL A 75 -26.67 -12.06 13.44
N LEU A 76 -25.99 -10.94 13.70
CA LEU A 76 -24.63 -10.71 13.24
C LEU A 76 -23.63 -11.61 13.94
N GLN A 77 -23.70 -11.73 15.26
CA GLN A 77 -22.82 -12.59 16.06
C GLN A 77 -22.94 -14.08 15.75
N ALA A 78 -24.10 -14.51 15.23
CA ALA A 78 -24.29 -15.88 14.76
C ALA A 78 -23.56 -16.21 13.45
N GLN A 79 -23.01 -15.21 12.75
CA GLN A 79 -22.29 -15.43 11.49
C GLN A 79 -20.81 -15.77 11.78
N SER A 80 -20.31 -16.83 11.12
CA SER A 80 -18.93 -17.31 11.29
C SER A 80 -17.85 -16.30 10.87
N ASP A 81 -18.20 -15.37 9.99
CA ASP A 81 -17.28 -14.35 9.48
C ASP A 81 -17.22 -13.10 10.39
N VAL A 82 -18.00 -13.06 11.47
CA VAL A 82 -18.10 -11.93 12.40
C VAL A 82 -17.35 -12.24 13.69
N VAL A 83 -16.41 -11.37 14.07
CA VAL A 83 -15.62 -11.50 15.30
C VAL A 83 -16.26 -10.75 16.45
N ALA A 84 -16.69 -9.51 16.21
CA ALA A 84 -17.29 -8.66 17.23
C ALA A 84 -18.25 -7.63 16.58
N VAL A 85 -19.19 -7.13 17.40
CA VAL A 85 -20.17 -6.12 17.00
C VAL A 85 -20.29 -5.08 18.11
N ALA A 86 -20.34 -3.79 17.77
CA ALA A 86 -20.58 -2.70 18.71
C ALA A 86 -21.52 -1.64 18.12
N PRO A 87 -22.48 -1.13 18.92
CA PRO A 87 -23.36 -0.06 18.49
C PRO A 87 -22.60 1.28 18.42
N PHE A 88 -23.05 2.19 17.56
CA PHE A 88 -22.47 3.51 17.45
C PHE A 88 -23.49 4.60 17.16
N VAL A 89 -23.07 5.83 17.49
CA VAL A 89 -23.68 7.08 17.04
C VAL A 89 -22.57 7.92 16.43
N GLU A 90 -22.83 8.57 15.32
CA GLU A 90 -21.85 9.43 14.65
C GLU A 90 -22.50 10.76 14.28
N GLY A 91 -21.80 11.84 14.56
CA GLY A 91 -22.24 13.16 14.18
C GLY A 91 -21.07 14.12 13.99
N GLN A 92 -21.32 15.21 13.29
CA GLN A 92 -20.31 16.25 13.09
C GLN A 92 -20.59 17.42 14.03
N GLY A 93 -19.50 18.11 14.44
CA GLY A 93 -19.60 19.28 15.28
C GLY A 93 -18.36 20.13 15.25
N LEU A 94 -18.45 21.31 15.87
CA LEU A 94 -17.34 22.23 16.03
C LEU A 94 -16.92 22.26 17.49
N PHE A 95 -15.70 21.80 17.78
CA PHE A 95 -15.09 21.98 19.09
C PHE A 95 -14.51 23.37 19.22
N SER A 96 -14.78 24.04 20.34
CA SER A 96 -14.26 25.37 20.65
C SER A 96 -13.60 25.39 22.01
N SER A 97 -12.40 25.97 22.07
CA SER A 97 -11.67 26.30 23.29
C SER A 97 -11.12 27.69 23.16
N GLY A 98 -11.69 28.62 23.92
CA GLY A 98 -11.39 30.05 23.79
C GLY A 98 -11.68 30.56 22.37
N ALA A 99 -10.65 31.11 21.70
CA ALA A 99 -10.76 31.62 20.33
C ALA A 99 -10.51 30.55 19.24
N VAL A 100 -10.12 29.36 19.61
CA VAL A 100 -9.81 28.28 18.65
C VAL A 100 -11.06 27.45 18.40
N VAL A 101 -11.40 27.26 17.11
CA VAL A 101 -12.51 26.40 16.67
C VAL A 101 -12.01 25.39 15.67
N ARG A 102 -12.40 24.12 15.83
CA ARG A 102 -12.06 23.00 14.92
C ARG A 102 -13.28 22.14 14.65
N GLY A 103 -13.44 21.75 13.37
CA GLY A 103 -14.41 20.74 12.99
C GLY A 103 -13.96 19.36 13.41
N ALA A 104 -14.88 18.55 13.92
CA ALA A 104 -14.60 17.16 14.25
C ALA A 104 -15.82 16.26 14.05
N VAL A 105 -15.55 14.98 13.88
CA VAL A 105 -16.53 13.90 13.88
C VAL A 105 -16.56 13.32 15.29
N VAL A 106 -17.73 13.40 15.91
CA VAL A 106 -17.98 12.83 17.24
C VAL A 106 -18.48 11.42 17.08
N LYS A 107 -17.76 10.47 17.63
CA LYS A 107 -18.13 9.04 17.67
C LYS A 107 -18.62 8.67 19.07
N GLY A 108 -19.91 8.38 19.18
CA GLY A 108 -20.51 7.77 20.36
C GLY A 108 -20.25 6.27 20.33
N ILE A 109 -19.53 5.80 21.33
CA ILE A 109 -19.11 4.39 21.47
C ILE A 109 -19.68 3.78 22.73
N ASP A 110 -19.87 2.46 22.71
CA ASP A 110 -20.09 1.67 23.90
C ASP A 110 -18.73 1.23 24.47
N PRO A 111 -18.28 1.77 25.61
CA PRO A 111 -16.95 1.48 26.15
C PRO A 111 -16.70 0.00 26.41
N ALA A 112 -17.73 -0.80 26.68
CA ALA A 112 -17.60 -2.22 26.98
C ALA A 112 -17.41 -3.07 25.68
N LYS A 113 -18.02 -2.64 24.57
CA LYS A 113 -18.00 -3.38 23.30
C LYS A 113 -16.95 -2.88 22.31
N GLU A 114 -16.55 -1.62 22.41
CA GLU A 114 -15.59 -0.97 21.52
C GLU A 114 -14.27 -1.71 21.38
N PRO A 115 -13.63 -2.22 22.47
CA PRO A 115 -12.36 -2.95 22.38
C PRO A 115 -12.42 -4.21 21.49
N GLY A 116 -13.62 -4.75 21.29
CA GLY A 116 -13.82 -5.91 20.41
C GLY A 116 -13.80 -5.57 18.92
N VAL A 117 -14.16 -4.34 18.54
CA VAL A 117 -14.32 -3.93 17.13
C VAL A 117 -13.23 -2.97 16.64
N SER A 118 -12.50 -2.32 17.54
CA SER A 118 -11.52 -1.28 17.23
C SER A 118 -10.30 -1.41 18.16
N GLU A 119 -9.13 -1.07 17.66
CA GLU A 119 -7.90 -1.02 18.43
C GLU A 119 -7.71 0.31 19.18
N LEU A 120 -8.67 1.22 19.05
CA LEU A 120 -8.64 2.53 19.72
C LEU A 120 -8.47 2.43 21.22
N ALA A 121 -9.01 1.37 21.86
CA ALA A 121 -8.85 1.14 23.29
C ALA A 121 -7.39 1.07 23.74
N GLN A 122 -6.52 0.49 22.90
CA GLN A 122 -5.09 0.32 23.20
C GLN A 122 -4.27 1.59 22.94
N SER A 123 -4.84 2.54 22.22
CA SER A 123 -4.20 3.80 21.81
C SER A 123 -4.58 4.99 22.69
N VAL A 124 -5.43 4.79 23.70
CA VAL A 124 -5.87 5.84 24.63
C VAL A 124 -4.80 6.10 25.68
N SER A 125 -4.58 7.36 25.99
CA SER A 125 -3.65 7.85 27.00
C SER A 125 -4.32 8.85 27.96
N GLY A 126 -3.99 8.75 29.23
CA GLY A 126 -4.51 9.63 30.29
C GLY A 126 -5.90 9.26 30.79
N ALA A 127 -6.60 8.31 30.17
CA ALA A 127 -7.87 7.75 30.57
C ALA A 127 -8.03 6.32 30.03
N GLU A 128 -9.06 5.62 30.49
CA GLU A 128 -9.55 4.38 29.86
C GLU A 128 -10.88 4.65 29.15
N LEU A 129 -11.25 3.80 28.17
CA LEU A 129 -12.57 3.92 27.54
C LEU A 129 -13.72 3.78 28.57
N SER A 130 -13.52 2.99 29.61
CA SER A 130 -14.44 2.79 30.73
C SER A 130 -14.76 4.08 31.51
N ASP A 131 -13.91 5.11 31.41
CA ASP A 131 -14.16 6.40 32.04
C ASP A 131 -15.25 7.21 31.34
N LEU A 132 -15.55 6.89 30.06
CA LEU A 132 -16.66 7.50 29.35
C LEU A 132 -18.02 7.01 29.90
N LYS A 133 -18.43 7.54 31.04
CA LYS A 133 -19.69 7.16 31.68
C LYS A 133 -20.89 7.88 31.06
N PRO A 134 -22.06 7.22 31.00
CA PRO A 134 -23.30 7.87 30.55
C PRO A 134 -23.61 9.13 31.35
N LYS A 135 -24.07 10.17 30.67
CA LYS A 135 -24.46 11.47 31.25
C LYS A 135 -23.32 12.29 31.87
N ALA A 136 -22.08 11.81 31.80
CA ALA A 136 -20.92 12.55 32.29
C ALA A 136 -20.40 13.59 31.30
N PHE A 137 -20.79 13.50 30.03
CA PHE A 137 -20.34 14.40 28.95
C PHE A 137 -18.81 14.57 28.92
N GLN A 138 -18.12 13.45 29.01
CA GLN A 138 -16.68 13.35 28.87
C GLN A 138 -16.31 13.04 27.42
N VAL A 139 -15.14 13.52 26.99
CA VAL A 139 -14.63 13.32 25.64
C VAL A 139 -13.18 12.87 25.67
N ILE A 140 -12.85 11.88 24.87
CA ILE A 140 -11.48 11.51 24.52
C ILE A 140 -11.22 12.08 23.13
N LEU A 141 -10.25 12.99 23.02
CA LEU A 141 -9.92 13.68 21.78
C LEU A 141 -8.76 12.97 21.06
N GLY A 142 -8.75 12.99 19.74
CA GLY A 142 -7.53 12.66 19.01
C GLY A 142 -6.39 13.60 19.41
N GLN A 143 -5.18 13.07 19.57
CA GLN A 143 -4.05 13.81 20.10
C GLN A 143 -3.71 15.07 19.28
N ALA A 144 -3.82 14.98 17.95
CA ALA A 144 -3.60 16.12 17.06
C ALA A 144 -4.71 17.17 17.21
N LEU A 145 -5.98 16.75 17.41
CA LEU A 145 -7.10 17.66 17.66
C LEU A 145 -6.93 18.39 18.99
N ALA A 146 -6.54 17.69 20.05
CA ALA A 146 -6.28 18.28 21.36
C ALA A 146 -5.15 19.33 21.31
N ARG A 147 -4.05 19.04 20.60
CA ARG A 147 -2.96 19.99 20.37
C ARG A 147 -3.44 21.22 19.60
N GLN A 148 -4.26 21.04 18.56
CA GLN A 148 -4.81 22.16 17.77
C GLN A 148 -5.76 23.03 18.60
N LEU A 149 -6.55 22.44 19.50
CA LEU A 149 -7.46 23.15 20.41
C LEU A 149 -6.73 23.74 21.61
N ARG A 150 -5.47 23.36 21.85
CA ARG A 150 -4.62 23.76 23.00
C ARG A 150 -5.27 23.42 24.35
N VAL A 151 -5.79 22.20 24.45
CA VAL A 151 -6.48 21.72 25.66
C VAL A 151 -5.72 20.56 26.32
N HIS A 152 -5.88 20.46 27.64
CA HIS A 152 -5.29 19.44 28.49
C HIS A 152 -6.40 18.58 29.12
N ILE A 153 -6.00 17.45 29.70
CA ILE A 153 -6.92 16.57 30.42
C ILE A 153 -7.50 17.35 31.61
N GLY A 154 -8.83 17.28 31.75
CA GLY A 154 -9.58 18.03 32.75
C GLY A 154 -10.16 19.35 32.25
N ASP A 155 -9.68 19.88 31.12
CA ASP A 155 -10.21 21.11 30.54
C ASP A 155 -11.62 20.91 30.00
N LYS A 156 -12.37 22.00 29.89
CA LYS A 156 -13.70 22.04 29.29
C LYS A 156 -13.64 22.56 27.87
N VAL A 157 -14.21 21.81 26.93
CA VAL A 157 -14.38 22.20 25.55
C VAL A 157 -15.85 22.33 25.20
N ALA A 158 -16.21 23.32 24.40
CA ALA A 158 -17.56 23.49 23.93
C ALA A 158 -17.73 22.77 22.59
N LEU A 159 -18.74 21.89 22.49
CA LEU A 159 -19.16 21.26 21.24
C LEU A 159 -20.40 21.98 20.71
N LEU A 160 -20.28 22.55 19.52
CA LEU A 160 -21.39 23.09 18.74
C LEU A 160 -21.87 22.02 17.74
N VAL A 161 -23.14 21.63 17.87
CA VAL A 161 -23.81 20.72 16.95
C VAL A 161 -24.58 21.55 15.93
N PRO A 162 -24.31 21.41 14.60
CA PRO A 162 -24.97 22.22 13.58
C PRO A 162 -26.48 22.00 13.50
N GLU A 163 -26.92 20.79 13.85
CA GLU A 163 -28.34 20.44 13.92
C GLU A 163 -29.02 21.14 15.12
N GLY A 164 -29.39 22.37 14.92
CA GLY A 164 -30.01 23.22 15.95
C GLY A 164 -31.52 23.10 16.04
N ASN A 165 -32.10 23.92 16.92
CA ASN A 165 -33.53 24.11 16.99
C ASN A 165 -33.96 25.19 15.99
N MET A 166 -34.95 24.90 15.15
CA MET A 166 -35.63 25.94 14.38
C MET A 166 -36.41 26.83 15.33
N THR A 167 -36.06 28.10 15.37
CA THR A 167 -36.81 29.13 16.12
C THR A 167 -37.33 30.17 15.15
N PRO A 168 -38.32 31.03 15.56
CA PRO A 168 -38.78 32.12 14.72
C PRO A 168 -37.65 33.11 14.32
N ALA A 169 -36.55 33.15 15.09
CA ALA A 169 -35.35 33.93 14.81
C ALA A 169 -34.30 33.23 13.94
N GLY A 170 -34.57 32.01 13.49
CA GLY A 170 -33.65 31.16 12.67
C GLY A 170 -33.14 29.92 13.39
N LEU A 171 -32.18 29.26 12.78
CA LEU A 171 -31.54 28.05 13.31
C LEU A 171 -30.55 28.44 14.42
N ILE A 172 -30.80 28.02 15.66
CA ILE A 172 -29.89 28.19 16.78
C ILE A 172 -29.11 26.89 17.00
N PRO A 173 -27.78 26.85 16.75
CA PRO A 173 -26.96 25.67 17.00
C PRO A 173 -27.02 25.27 18.48
N ARG A 174 -26.97 23.98 18.76
CA ARG A 174 -26.88 23.48 20.13
C ARG A 174 -25.42 23.48 20.58
N MET A 175 -25.20 23.90 21.80
CA MET A 175 -23.88 23.93 22.41
C MET A 175 -23.89 23.13 23.71
N LYS A 176 -22.89 22.28 23.88
CA LYS A 176 -22.69 21.52 25.13
C LYS A 176 -21.22 21.57 25.52
N GLN A 177 -20.96 21.78 26.80
CA GLN A 177 -19.63 21.66 27.35
C GLN A 177 -19.34 20.19 27.66
N LEU A 178 -18.16 19.72 27.24
CA LEU A 178 -17.61 18.39 27.47
C LEU A 178 -16.29 18.55 28.25
N THR A 179 -16.00 17.60 29.14
CA THR A 179 -14.71 17.56 29.84
C THR A 179 -13.75 16.61 29.15
N VAL A 180 -12.54 17.05 28.87
CA VAL A 180 -11.50 16.23 28.25
C VAL A 180 -11.02 15.20 29.25
N ALA A 181 -11.34 13.92 29.01
CA ALA A 181 -10.93 12.80 29.84
C ALA A 181 -9.54 12.28 29.48
N GLY A 182 -9.22 12.25 28.21
CA GLY A 182 -7.95 11.71 27.69
C GLY A 182 -7.75 12.00 26.23
N TYR A 183 -6.72 11.38 25.67
CA TYR A 183 -6.39 11.45 24.25
C TYR A 183 -6.26 10.06 23.67
N PHE A 184 -6.47 9.91 22.36
CA PHE A 184 -6.08 8.73 21.63
C PHE A 184 -5.12 9.09 20.48
N SER A 185 -4.26 8.15 20.10
CA SER A 185 -3.35 8.28 18.96
C SER A 185 -3.41 7.01 18.12
N SER A 186 -4.08 7.09 16.99
CA SER A 186 -4.26 5.96 16.07
C SER A 186 -3.04 5.73 15.16
N GLY A 187 -2.10 6.68 15.14
CA GLY A 187 -1.02 6.73 14.15
C GLY A 187 -1.46 7.20 12.77
N HIS A 188 -2.71 7.64 12.60
CA HIS A 188 -3.20 8.26 11.38
C HIS A 188 -3.64 9.69 11.65
N TYR A 189 -2.87 10.64 11.14
CA TYR A 189 -3.05 12.07 11.45
C TYR A 189 -4.46 12.59 11.19
N GLU A 190 -5.10 12.15 10.10
CA GLU A 190 -6.45 12.59 9.75
C GLU A 190 -7.46 12.21 10.85
N TYR A 191 -7.39 10.99 11.38
CA TYR A 191 -8.29 10.56 12.46
C TYR A 191 -7.92 11.22 13.79
N ASP A 192 -6.64 11.32 14.10
CA ASP A 192 -6.15 11.98 15.31
C ASP A 192 -6.45 13.49 15.33
N SER A 193 -6.65 14.12 14.17
CA SER A 193 -6.98 15.54 14.04
C SER A 193 -8.47 15.85 13.90
N THR A 194 -9.30 14.81 13.65
CA THR A 194 -10.72 15.03 13.35
C THR A 194 -11.68 14.24 14.23
N TYR A 195 -11.24 13.22 14.96
CA TYR A 195 -12.16 12.38 15.74
C TYR A 195 -12.15 12.72 17.21
N ALA A 196 -13.34 12.60 17.80
CA ALA A 196 -13.60 12.73 19.24
C ALA A 196 -14.53 11.58 19.69
N LEU A 197 -14.15 10.88 20.75
CA LEU A 197 -14.90 9.76 21.30
C LEU A 197 -15.70 10.22 22.51
N VAL A 198 -16.98 9.87 22.58
CA VAL A 198 -17.86 10.12 23.71
C VAL A 198 -18.68 8.86 24.01
N ASN A 199 -19.30 8.82 25.17
CA ASN A 199 -20.25 7.74 25.47
C ASN A 199 -21.42 7.75 24.48
N ILE A 200 -21.90 6.58 24.09
CA ILE A 200 -22.97 6.42 23.08
C ILE A 200 -24.28 7.09 23.51
N GLU A 201 -24.63 7.05 24.80
CA GLU A 201 -25.84 7.70 25.31
C GLU A 201 -25.70 9.23 25.25
N ASP A 202 -24.52 9.75 25.56
CA ASP A 202 -24.24 11.18 25.47
C ASP A 202 -24.28 11.65 24.02
N ALA A 203 -23.71 10.86 23.08
CA ALA A 203 -23.80 11.16 21.65
C ALA A 203 -25.26 11.13 21.16
N ALA A 204 -26.04 10.11 21.55
CA ALA A 204 -27.46 10.01 21.18
C ALA A 204 -28.26 11.21 21.71
N ALA A 205 -27.95 11.71 22.90
CA ALA A 205 -28.54 12.92 23.46
C ALA A 205 -28.10 14.20 22.73
N LEU A 206 -26.82 14.31 22.40
CA LEU A 206 -26.26 15.47 21.67
C LEU A 206 -26.87 15.61 20.28
N TYR A 207 -26.97 14.51 19.54
CA TYR A 207 -27.48 14.49 18.15
C TYR A 207 -28.98 14.18 18.05
N ARG A 208 -29.66 13.88 19.18
CA ARG A 208 -31.08 13.50 19.24
C ARG A 208 -31.44 12.37 18.28
N THR A 209 -30.58 11.39 18.18
CA THR A 209 -30.78 10.25 17.29
C THR A 209 -31.85 9.29 17.80
N GLY A 210 -32.20 9.36 19.09
CA GLY A 210 -33.17 8.46 19.73
C GLY A 210 -32.59 7.08 20.07
N GLY A 211 -31.32 6.82 19.76
CA GLY A 211 -30.59 5.58 19.99
C GLY A 211 -29.42 5.42 19.03
N PRO A 212 -28.78 4.25 19.03
CA PRO A 212 -27.71 3.93 18.07
C PRO A 212 -28.17 4.07 16.62
N GLN A 213 -27.32 4.60 15.76
CA GLN A 213 -27.61 4.76 14.33
C GLN A 213 -27.26 3.50 13.54
N GLY A 214 -26.46 2.62 14.12
CA GLY A 214 -26.03 1.38 13.48
C GLY A 214 -25.10 0.56 14.34
N LEU A 215 -24.54 -0.47 13.73
CA LEU A 215 -23.61 -1.42 14.33
C LEU A 215 -22.32 -1.46 13.52
N ARG A 216 -21.18 -1.40 14.21
CA ARG A 216 -19.85 -1.66 13.65
C ARG A 216 -19.54 -3.13 13.82
N VAL A 217 -18.98 -3.73 12.78
CA VAL A 217 -18.68 -5.16 12.71
C VAL A 217 -17.21 -5.36 12.40
N LYS A 218 -16.50 -6.10 13.25
CA LYS A 218 -15.17 -6.63 12.98
C LYS A 218 -15.33 -8.01 12.34
N THR A 219 -14.74 -8.20 11.17
CA THR A 219 -14.77 -9.47 10.43
C THR A 219 -13.47 -10.24 10.62
N THR A 220 -13.49 -11.56 10.40
CA THR A 220 -12.32 -12.43 10.47
C THR A 220 -11.26 -12.07 9.43
N ASP A 221 -11.69 -11.57 8.27
CA ASP A 221 -10.84 -11.18 7.16
C ASP A 221 -11.31 -9.83 6.61
N MET A 222 -10.47 -8.81 6.75
CA MET A 222 -10.79 -7.46 6.30
C MET A 222 -10.74 -7.30 4.77
N ASP A 223 -9.93 -8.10 4.08
CA ASP A 223 -9.84 -8.04 2.61
C ASP A 223 -11.12 -8.61 1.97
N ARG A 224 -11.84 -9.46 2.69
CA ARG A 224 -13.13 -10.02 2.30
C ARG A 224 -14.33 -9.22 2.81
N ALA A 225 -14.11 -8.09 3.49
CA ALA A 225 -15.19 -7.26 4.02
C ALA A 225 -16.27 -6.88 3.00
N PRO A 226 -15.97 -6.57 1.71
CA PRO A 226 -17.02 -6.31 0.71
C PRO A 226 -17.95 -7.51 0.46
N GLN A 227 -17.40 -8.73 0.40
CA GLN A 227 -18.17 -9.95 0.19
C GLN A 227 -18.98 -10.30 1.46
N ILE A 228 -18.35 -10.14 2.63
CA ILE A 228 -19.01 -10.36 3.93
C ILE A 228 -20.13 -9.34 4.11
N ALA A 229 -19.94 -8.07 3.79
CA ALA A 229 -20.99 -7.05 3.86
C ALA A 229 -22.20 -7.40 2.99
N ALA A 230 -21.96 -7.87 1.75
CA ALA A 230 -23.05 -8.32 0.86
C ALA A 230 -23.80 -9.52 1.43
N LYS A 231 -23.08 -10.48 2.05
CA LYS A 231 -23.68 -11.64 2.72
C LYS A 231 -24.49 -11.21 3.95
N LEU A 232 -23.96 -10.29 4.76
CA LEU A 232 -24.67 -9.81 5.95
C LEU A 232 -25.97 -9.12 5.59
N VAL A 233 -26.02 -8.31 4.53
CA VAL A 233 -27.28 -7.67 4.07
C VAL A 233 -28.38 -8.69 3.78
N SER A 234 -28.03 -9.86 3.25
CA SER A 234 -29.03 -10.89 2.90
C SER A 234 -29.71 -11.54 4.11
N VAL A 235 -29.08 -11.49 5.29
CA VAL A 235 -29.61 -12.07 6.53
C VAL A 235 -30.21 -11.03 7.48
N LEU A 236 -30.07 -9.74 7.16
CA LEU A 236 -30.56 -8.64 7.99
C LEU A 236 -32.04 -8.29 7.66
N PRO A 237 -32.78 -7.75 8.64
CA PRO A 237 -34.11 -7.19 8.41
C PRO A 237 -34.12 -6.11 7.33
N SER A 238 -35.27 -5.95 6.64
CA SER A 238 -35.48 -4.91 5.64
C SER A 238 -35.27 -3.50 6.23
N GLY A 239 -34.63 -2.61 5.46
CA GLY A 239 -34.39 -1.22 5.88
C GLY A 239 -33.00 -1.00 6.52
N LEU A 240 -32.18 -2.04 6.58
CA LEU A 240 -30.77 -1.93 6.94
C LEU A 240 -29.88 -2.04 5.68
N TYR A 241 -28.77 -1.36 5.70
CA TYR A 241 -27.75 -1.47 4.65
C TYR A 241 -26.37 -1.64 5.28
N ALA A 242 -25.49 -2.34 4.59
CA ALA A 242 -24.11 -2.50 4.99
C ALA A 242 -23.19 -1.68 4.09
N THR A 243 -22.25 -1.01 4.71
CA THR A 243 -21.15 -0.32 4.02
C THR A 243 -19.84 -0.90 4.53
N ASP A 244 -18.99 -1.33 3.61
CA ASP A 244 -17.66 -1.80 3.96
C ASP A 244 -16.64 -0.65 3.89
N TRP A 245 -15.49 -0.84 4.53
CA TRP A 245 -14.42 0.15 4.59
C TRP A 245 -13.90 0.60 3.20
N SER A 246 -13.96 -0.29 2.20
CA SER A 246 -13.49 0.03 0.85
C SER A 246 -14.41 1.00 0.12
N ARG A 247 -15.72 0.95 0.41
CA ARG A 247 -16.70 1.91 -0.14
C ARG A 247 -16.59 3.27 0.54
N GLN A 248 -16.33 3.31 1.83
CA GLN A 248 -16.10 4.57 2.56
C GLN A 248 -14.86 5.29 2.05
N ASN A 249 -13.81 4.52 1.70
CA ASN A 249 -12.52 5.05 1.21
C ASN A 249 -12.30 4.86 -0.30
N ARG A 250 -13.39 4.92 -1.08
CA ARG A 250 -13.38 4.65 -2.52
C ARG A 250 -12.35 5.49 -3.30
N THR A 251 -12.17 6.75 -2.91
CA THR A 251 -11.23 7.67 -3.56
C THR A 251 -9.78 7.19 -3.34
N TRP A 252 -9.44 6.77 -2.12
CA TRP A 252 -8.13 6.22 -1.81
C TRP A 252 -7.85 4.94 -2.61
N PHE A 253 -8.83 4.01 -2.64
CA PHE A 253 -8.70 2.80 -3.47
C PHE A 253 -8.53 3.08 -4.95
N ALA A 254 -9.30 4.01 -5.49
CA ALA A 254 -9.16 4.42 -6.87
C ALA A 254 -7.77 5.01 -7.14
N ALA A 255 -7.25 5.84 -6.24
CA ALA A 255 -5.89 6.40 -6.34
C ALA A 255 -4.83 5.29 -6.32
N VAL A 256 -4.90 4.33 -5.39
CA VAL A 256 -3.99 3.18 -5.31
C VAL A 256 -4.02 2.33 -6.59
N GLN A 257 -5.20 2.10 -7.17
CA GLN A 257 -5.34 1.35 -8.42
C GLN A 257 -4.70 2.09 -9.62
N VAL A 258 -4.89 3.41 -9.68
CA VAL A 258 -4.24 4.25 -10.71
C VAL A 258 -2.72 4.23 -10.53
N GLU A 259 -2.24 4.38 -9.30
CA GLU A 259 -0.83 4.33 -8.95
C GLU A 259 -0.19 2.99 -9.37
N LYS A 260 -0.79 1.85 -9.02
CA LYS A 260 -0.32 0.52 -9.45
C LYS A 260 -0.22 0.40 -10.98
N ARG A 261 -1.20 0.93 -11.69
CA ARG A 261 -1.18 0.92 -13.16
C ARG A 261 -0.07 1.80 -13.72
N MET A 262 0.11 3.00 -13.18
CA MET A 262 1.20 3.92 -13.58
C MET A 262 2.57 3.29 -13.31
N MET A 263 2.76 2.71 -12.12
CA MET A 263 3.98 1.99 -11.78
C MET A 263 4.24 0.84 -12.75
N GLY A 264 3.22 0.03 -13.07
CA GLY A 264 3.34 -1.03 -14.07
C GLY A 264 3.86 -0.54 -15.43
N ILE A 265 3.39 0.61 -15.91
CA ILE A 265 3.86 1.22 -17.16
C ILE A 265 5.33 1.67 -17.04
N ILE A 266 5.68 2.38 -15.97
CA ILE A 266 7.07 2.83 -15.73
C ILE A 266 8.01 1.63 -15.66
N LEU A 267 7.59 0.59 -14.94
CA LEU A 267 8.36 -0.63 -14.77
C LEU A 267 8.58 -1.36 -16.10
N PHE A 268 7.53 -1.45 -16.93
CA PHE A 268 7.65 -2.00 -18.29
C PHE A 268 8.68 -1.23 -19.12
N LEU A 269 8.70 0.10 -19.03
CA LEU A 269 9.67 0.94 -19.74
C LEU A 269 11.11 0.69 -19.26
N ILE A 270 11.32 0.48 -17.96
CA ILE A 270 12.66 0.18 -17.41
C ILE A 270 13.17 -1.16 -17.95
N VAL A 271 12.33 -2.21 -17.96
CA VAL A 271 12.69 -3.51 -18.54
C VAL A 271 12.96 -3.38 -20.02
N LEU A 272 12.19 -2.58 -20.75
CA LEU A 272 12.40 -2.32 -22.17
C LEU A 272 13.77 -1.68 -22.43
N VAL A 273 14.18 -0.69 -21.62
CA VAL A 273 15.52 -0.08 -21.70
C VAL A 273 16.62 -1.12 -21.47
N GLY A 274 16.46 -2.01 -20.48
CA GLY A 274 17.36 -3.14 -20.24
C GLY A 274 17.47 -4.08 -21.44
N ALA A 275 16.33 -4.40 -22.07
CA ALA A 275 16.28 -5.22 -23.29
C ALA A 275 17.00 -4.57 -24.48
N PHE A 276 16.89 -3.24 -24.65
CA PHE A 276 17.68 -2.51 -25.66
C PHE A 276 19.18 -2.59 -25.41
N GLY A 277 19.61 -2.54 -24.14
CA GLY A 277 21.00 -2.76 -23.76
C GLY A 277 21.51 -4.13 -24.23
N LEU A 278 20.72 -5.18 -24.03
CA LEU A 278 21.02 -6.55 -24.48
C LEU A 278 21.13 -6.63 -26.02
N VAL A 279 20.20 -6.01 -26.77
CA VAL A 279 20.28 -5.93 -28.23
C VAL A 279 21.60 -5.31 -28.69
N SER A 280 21.98 -4.17 -28.10
CA SER A 280 23.21 -3.45 -28.45
C SER A 280 24.46 -4.31 -28.20
N THR A 281 24.50 -4.99 -27.05
CA THR A 281 25.59 -5.90 -26.70
C THR A 281 25.68 -7.08 -27.66
N LEU A 282 24.58 -7.76 -27.95
CA LEU A 282 24.56 -8.89 -28.85
C LEU A 282 24.92 -8.49 -30.30
N VAL A 283 24.52 -7.30 -30.77
CA VAL A 283 24.93 -6.76 -32.08
C VAL A 283 26.45 -6.56 -32.13
N MET A 284 27.04 -6.07 -31.03
CA MET A 284 28.48 -5.88 -30.93
C MET A 284 29.20 -7.23 -30.92
N THR A 285 28.74 -8.20 -30.12
CA THR A 285 29.27 -9.57 -30.09
C THR A 285 29.22 -10.22 -31.47
N VAL A 286 28.11 -10.09 -32.21
CA VAL A 286 28.00 -10.61 -33.58
C VAL A 286 29.02 -9.96 -34.51
N LYS A 287 29.28 -8.66 -34.37
CA LYS A 287 30.29 -7.97 -35.19
C LYS A 287 31.72 -8.49 -34.90
N GLU A 288 32.06 -8.65 -33.63
CA GLU A 288 33.38 -9.16 -33.22
C GLU A 288 33.61 -10.61 -33.60
N LYS A 289 32.56 -11.42 -33.63
CA LYS A 289 32.61 -12.83 -34.02
C LYS A 289 32.33 -13.07 -35.52
N GLN A 290 32.39 -12.02 -36.33
CA GLN A 290 32.01 -12.09 -37.75
C GLN A 290 32.91 -13.05 -38.55
N SER A 291 34.22 -13.10 -38.29
CA SER A 291 35.16 -14.05 -38.92
C SER A 291 34.92 -15.49 -38.46
N ASP A 292 34.68 -15.70 -37.15
CA ASP A 292 34.38 -17.04 -36.62
C ASP A 292 33.09 -17.58 -37.24
N ILE A 293 32.05 -16.74 -37.39
CA ILE A 293 30.78 -17.09 -38.04
C ILE A 293 31.01 -17.45 -39.53
N ALA A 294 31.86 -16.69 -40.24
CA ALA A 294 32.18 -16.96 -41.62
C ALA A 294 32.89 -18.31 -41.80
N ILE A 295 33.85 -18.64 -40.93
CA ILE A 295 34.55 -19.93 -40.91
C ILE A 295 33.56 -21.09 -40.68
N LEU A 296 32.69 -20.97 -39.65
CA LEU A 296 31.69 -22.01 -39.38
C LEU A 296 30.74 -22.22 -40.59
N ARG A 297 30.37 -21.15 -41.29
CA ARG A 297 29.52 -21.23 -42.47
C ARG A 297 30.23 -21.87 -43.68
N THR A 298 31.52 -21.64 -43.87
CA THR A 298 32.30 -22.32 -44.90
C THR A 298 32.49 -23.80 -44.61
N LEU A 299 32.51 -24.19 -43.33
CA LEU A 299 32.54 -25.58 -42.87
C LEU A 299 31.16 -26.28 -42.96
N GLY A 300 30.12 -25.59 -43.44
CA GLY A 300 28.81 -26.16 -43.69
C GLY A 300 27.74 -25.86 -42.61
N ALA A 301 27.99 -24.99 -41.65
CA ALA A 301 26.98 -24.61 -40.67
C ALA A 301 25.79 -23.91 -41.33
N SER A 302 24.58 -24.33 -41.01
CA SER A 302 23.35 -23.75 -41.52
C SER A 302 23.07 -22.36 -40.88
N ARG A 303 22.25 -21.55 -41.54
CA ARG A 303 21.78 -20.26 -40.96
C ARG A 303 21.05 -20.47 -39.63
N ALA A 304 20.27 -21.57 -39.53
CA ALA A 304 19.56 -21.91 -38.31
C ALA A 304 20.51 -22.26 -37.15
N SER A 305 21.61 -22.99 -37.46
CA SER A 305 22.65 -23.33 -36.45
C SER A 305 23.34 -22.07 -35.91
N ILE A 306 23.68 -21.09 -36.76
CA ILE A 306 24.26 -19.82 -36.31
C ILE A 306 23.28 -19.05 -35.49
N MET A 307 22.01 -18.95 -35.92
CA MET A 307 20.96 -18.25 -35.16
C MET A 307 20.76 -18.88 -33.78
N SER A 308 20.73 -20.24 -33.70
CA SER A 308 20.52 -20.95 -32.43
C SER A 308 21.65 -20.68 -31.42
N ILE A 309 22.91 -20.54 -31.84
CA ILE A 309 24.04 -20.24 -30.96
C ILE A 309 23.78 -18.92 -30.21
N PHE A 310 23.44 -17.86 -30.95
CA PHE A 310 23.21 -16.53 -30.34
C PHE A 310 21.90 -16.45 -29.55
N VAL A 311 20.86 -17.21 -29.94
CA VAL A 311 19.63 -17.32 -29.15
C VAL A 311 19.91 -18.02 -27.82
N VAL A 312 20.67 -19.11 -27.83
CA VAL A 312 21.06 -19.82 -26.59
C VAL A 312 21.92 -18.93 -25.69
N GLU A 313 22.92 -18.25 -26.26
CA GLU A 313 23.77 -17.31 -25.51
C GLU A 313 22.93 -16.21 -24.84
N GLY A 314 22.07 -15.52 -25.61
CA GLY A 314 21.22 -14.47 -25.08
C GLY A 314 20.16 -15.00 -24.08
N THR A 315 19.67 -16.24 -24.25
CA THR A 315 18.78 -16.89 -23.31
C THR A 315 19.47 -17.16 -21.97
N ILE A 316 20.71 -17.61 -21.99
CA ILE A 316 21.52 -17.84 -20.76
C ILE A 316 21.77 -16.50 -20.05
N VAL A 317 22.22 -15.48 -20.79
CA VAL A 317 22.44 -14.12 -20.25
C VAL A 317 21.15 -13.56 -19.64
N GLY A 318 20.02 -13.69 -20.34
CA GLY A 318 18.72 -13.26 -19.85
C GLY A 318 18.28 -14.02 -18.60
N LEU A 319 18.43 -15.33 -18.58
CA LEU A 319 18.04 -16.17 -17.43
C LEU A 319 18.90 -15.84 -16.20
N VAL A 320 20.21 -15.80 -16.36
CA VAL A 320 21.14 -15.47 -15.26
C VAL A 320 20.89 -14.04 -14.76
N GLY A 321 20.65 -13.07 -15.66
CA GLY A 321 20.31 -11.70 -15.32
C GLY A 321 19.02 -11.59 -14.53
N VAL A 322 17.96 -12.27 -14.98
CA VAL A 322 16.67 -12.25 -14.26
C VAL A 322 16.78 -12.94 -12.90
N LEU A 323 17.39 -14.14 -12.82
CA LEU A 323 17.51 -14.87 -11.55
C LEU A 323 18.38 -14.11 -10.53
N SER A 324 19.51 -13.55 -10.97
CA SER A 324 20.34 -12.72 -10.08
C SER A 324 19.64 -11.42 -9.68
N GLY A 325 18.86 -10.81 -10.58
CA GLY A 325 18.05 -9.65 -10.28
C GLY A 325 16.92 -9.94 -9.28
N VAL A 326 16.24 -11.08 -9.41
CA VAL A 326 15.22 -11.53 -8.43
C VAL A 326 15.86 -11.78 -7.08
N ALA A 327 16.99 -12.48 -7.02
CA ALA A 327 17.69 -12.78 -5.77
C ALA A 327 18.16 -11.49 -5.07
N ALA A 328 18.81 -10.59 -5.81
CA ALA A 328 19.29 -9.30 -5.28
C ALA A 328 18.12 -8.41 -4.85
N GLY A 329 17.06 -8.34 -5.68
CA GLY A 329 15.86 -7.55 -5.39
C GLY A 329 15.15 -8.01 -4.12
N LEU A 330 14.99 -9.31 -3.92
CA LEU A 330 14.40 -9.88 -2.70
C LEU A 330 15.26 -9.60 -1.47
N LEU A 331 16.56 -9.87 -1.54
CA LEU A 331 17.48 -9.63 -0.43
C LEU A 331 17.49 -8.16 0.00
N ILE A 332 17.47 -7.22 -0.94
CA ILE A 332 17.41 -5.80 -0.63
C ILE A 332 16.02 -5.42 -0.11
N ALA A 333 14.94 -5.91 -0.72
CA ALA A 333 13.57 -5.60 -0.30
C ALA A 333 13.28 -6.06 1.13
N GLU A 334 13.75 -7.26 1.53
CA GLU A 334 13.58 -7.75 2.90
C GLU A 334 14.37 -6.95 3.93
N ASN A 335 15.49 -6.34 3.52
CA ASN A 335 16.36 -5.57 4.40
C ASN A 335 16.26 -4.05 4.20
N VAL A 336 15.31 -3.56 3.40
CA VAL A 336 15.25 -2.13 3.04
C VAL A 336 15.14 -1.21 4.25
N GLY A 337 14.40 -1.61 5.28
CA GLY A 337 14.30 -0.84 6.53
C GLY A 337 15.66 -0.64 7.21
N ALA A 338 16.44 -1.71 7.35
CA ALA A 338 17.77 -1.65 7.93
C ALA A 338 18.76 -0.84 7.06
N ILE A 339 18.67 -1.00 5.73
CA ILE A 339 19.50 -0.26 4.77
C ILE A 339 19.22 1.25 4.86
N VAL A 340 17.94 1.62 4.85
CA VAL A 340 17.53 3.04 4.94
C VAL A 340 17.97 3.63 6.27
N SER A 341 17.71 2.95 7.41
CA SER A 341 18.16 3.42 8.73
C SER A 341 19.68 3.58 8.83
N ALA A 342 20.45 2.69 8.18
CA ALA A 342 21.89 2.83 8.10
C ALA A 342 22.30 4.08 7.29
N ILE A 343 21.63 4.35 6.17
CA ILE A 343 21.89 5.53 5.34
C ILE A 343 21.51 6.81 6.10
N GLU A 344 20.37 6.83 6.76
CA GLU A 344 19.91 7.96 7.60
C GLU A 344 20.93 8.27 8.71
N SER A 345 21.45 7.24 9.37
CA SER A 345 22.48 7.41 10.40
C SER A 345 23.80 7.96 9.86
N MET A 346 24.16 7.58 8.64
CA MET A 346 25.38 8.08 7.98
C MET A 346 25.27 9.52 7.47
N LEU A 347 24.08 9.89 6.98
CA LEU A 347 23.82 11.22 6.41
C LEU A 347 23.32 12.24 7.44
N GLY A 348 22.90 11.78 8.63
CA GLY A 348 22.30 12.63 9.67
C GLY A 348 20.96 13.26 9.26
N VAL A 349 20.25 12.63 8.33
CA VAL A 349 18.95 13.10 7.79
C VAL A 349 17.92 11.99 7.95
N GLU A 350 16.75 12.32 8.47
CA GLU A 350 15.61 11.42 8.50
C GLU A 350 14.81 11.56 7.19
N PHE A 351 14.71 10.49 6.39
CA PHE A 351 13.91 10.48 5.16
C PHE A 351 12.41 10.41 5.45
N LEU A 352 12.04 9.74 6.54
CA LEU A 352 10.65 9.58 6.99
C LEU A 352 10.52 10.12 8.43
N PRO A 353 10.27 11.44 8.60
CA PRO A 353 10.03 11.99 9.93
C PRO A 353 8.87 11.26 10.61
N GLN A 354 9.13 10.61 11.74
CA GLN A 354 8.13 9.85 12.50
C GLN A 354 6.93 10.71 12.91
N GLU A 355 7.15 12.01 13.10
CA GLU A 355 6.11 12.98 13.45
C GLU A 355 5.06 13.19 12.35
N ILE A 356 5.43 12.94 11.09
CA ILE A 356 4.55 13.16 9.92
C ILE A 356 3.95 11.85 9.43
N TYR A 357 4.78 10.81 9.33
CA TYR A 357 4.36 9.53 8.73
C TYR A 357 4.00 8.46 9.75
N PHE A 358 4.37 8.65 11.02
CA PHE A 358 4.15 7.70 12.11
C PHE A 358 4.72 6.29 11.85
N ILE A 359 5.60 6.15 10.86
CA ILE A 359 6.24 4.91 10.45
C ILE A 359 7.68 4.95 10.96
N SER A 360 8.06 3.97 11.80
CA SER A 360 9.37 3.92 12.42
C SER A 360 10.47 3.32 11.53
N SER A 361 10.11 2.63 10.46
CA SER A 361 11.04 2.03 9.50
C SER A 361 10.37 1.93 8.14
N MET A 362 11.15 1.96 7.06
CA MET A 362 10.60 1.82 5.71
C MET A 362 9.97 0.44 5.52
N PRO A 363 8.64 0.35 5.32
CA PRO A 363 7.96 -0.93 5.19
C PRO A 363 8.23 -1.55 3.82
N SER A 364 8.31 -2.88 3.77
CA SER A 364 8.43 -3.64 2.53
C SER A 364 7.59 -4.91 2.62
N ASP A 365 6.87 -5.23 1.54
CA ASP A 365 6.01 -6.41 1.44
C ASP A 365 6.23 -7.06 0.06
N PRO A 366 7.30 -7.88 -0.11
CA PRO A 366 7.56 -8.57 -1.37
C PRO A 366 6.50 -9.65 -1.62
N ARG A 367 5.75 -9.50 -2.72
CA ARG A 367 4.66 -10.42 -3.08
C ARG A 367 5.03 -11.26 -4.29
N LEU A 368 4.85 -12.56 -4.19
CA LEU A 368 5.06 -13.47 -5.32
C LEU A 368 4.17 -13.14 -6.52
N SER A 369 2.97 -12.61 -6.27
CA SER A 369 2.06 -12.13 -7.33
C SER A 369 2.64 -11.02 -8.20
N ASP A 370 3.61 -10.26 -7.70
CA ASP A 370 4.27 -9.18 -8.43
C ASP A 370 5.62 -9.65 -8.99
N ILE A 371 6.38 -10.44 -8.21
CA ILE A 371 7.71 -10.94 -8.59
C ILE A 371 7.64 -11.89 -9.79
N VAL A 372 6.70 -12.84 -9.79
CA VAL A 372 6.59 -13.83 -10.88
C VAL A 372 6.28 -13.18 -12.23
N PRO A 373 5.29 -12.29 -12.36
CA PRO A 373 5.06 -11.56 -13.63
C PRO A 373 6.26 -10.73 -14.08
N ILE A 374 6.97 -10.07 -13.16
CA ILE A 374 8.18 -9.32 -13.49
C ILE A 374 9.25 -10.25 -14.07
N ALA A 375 9.56 -11.33 -13.38
CA ALA A 375 10.57 -12.30 -13.82
C ALA A 375 10.24 -12.88 -15.19
N VAL A 376 8.99 -13.32 -15.39
CA VAL A 376 8.52 -13.87 -16.66
C VAL A 376 8.56 -12.84 -17.78
N LEU A 377 8.06 -11.64 -17.54
CA LEU A 377 8.04 -10.57 -18.55
C LEU A 377 9.46 -10.14 -18.93
N SER A 378 10.35 -9.99 -17.95
CA SER A 378 11.75 -9.61 -18.17
C SER A 378 12.49 -10.70 -18.97
N PHE A 379 12.24 -11.96 -18.66
CA PHE A 379 12.80 -13.08 -19.40
C PHE A 379 12.28 -13.13 -20.84
N LEU A 380 10.98 -12.98 -21.06
CA LEU A 380 10.39 -12.95 -22.40
C LEU A 380 10.90 -11.78 -23.23
N LEU A 381 11.05 -10.59 -22.63
CA LEU A 381 11.61 -9.43 -23.31
C LEU A 381 13.09 -9.63 -23.64
N SER A 382 13.89 -10.22 -22.73
CA SER A 382 15.28 -10.54 -23.02
C SER A 382 15.39 -11.56 -24.16
N LEU A 383 14.54 -12.58 -24.17
CA LEU A 383 14.46 -13.56 -25.26
C LEU A 383 14.08 -12.92 -26.60
N ALA A 384 13.08 -12.04 -26.62
CA ALA A 384 12.67 -11.31 -27.81
C ALA A 384 13.80 -10.39 -28.32
N ALA A 385 14.54 -9.76 -27.41
CA ALA A 385 15.67 -8.91 -27.74
C ALA A 385 16.81 -9.68 -28.43
N THR A 386 16.97 -10.97 -28.17
CA THR A 386 17.99 -11.80 -28.83
C THR A 386 17.69 -12.13 -30.26
N LEU A 387 16.42 -12.12 -30.68
CA LEU A 387 16.00 -12.59 -32.01
C LEU A 387 16.58 -11.72 -33.14
N TYR A 388 16.59 -10.39 -32.99
CA TYR A 388 17.08 -9.50 -34.02
C TYR A 388 18.60 -9.64 -34.26
N PRO A 389 19.48 -9.60 -33.25
CA PRO A 389 20.92 -9.82 -33.44
C PRO A 389 21.24 -11.20 -33.99
N SER A 390 20.57 -12.25 -33.51
CA SER A 390 20.76 -13.63 -33.97
C SER A 390 20.37 -13.83 -35.43
N TRP A 391 19.25 -13.20 -35.85
CA TRP A 391 18.85 -13.21 -37.24
C TRP A 391 19.88 -12.46 -38.12
N ARG A 392 20.41 -11.33 -37.68
CA ARG A 392 21.46 -10.60 -38.37
C ARG A 392 22.75 -11.41 -38.50
N ALA A 393 23.16 -12.11 -37.45
CA ALA A 393 24.31 -13.02 -37.46
C ALA A 393 24.16 -14.12 -38.51
N SER A 394 22.96 -14.70 -38.63
CA SER A 394 22.67 -15.75 -39.62
C SER A 394 22.78 -15.33 -41.08
N LYS A 395 22.73 -14.03 -41.36
CA LYS A 395 22.81 -13.45 -42.73
C LYS A 395 24.20 -13.03 -43.18
N ILE A 396 25.23 -13.19 -42.35
CA ILE A 396 26.61 -12.82 -42.68
C ILE A 396 27.07 -13.66 -43.86
N HIS A 397 27.58 -12.98 -44.92
CA HIS A 397 28.13 -13.64 -46.12
C HIS A 397 29.62 -13.98 -45.90
N PRO A 398 30.01 -15.26 -45.98
CA PRO A 398 31.39 -15.69 -45.73
C PRO A 398 32.45 -14.95 -46.58
N ALA A 399 32.13 -14.75 -47.86
CA ALA A 399 33.05 -14.11 -48.81
C ALA A 399 33.36 -12.62 -48.48
N GLU A 400 32.40 -11.88 -47.89
CA GLU A 400 32.60 -10.51 -47.49
C GLU A 400 33.34 -10.40 -46.15
N ALA A 401 33.04 -11.28 -45.21
CA ALA A 401 33.62 -11.27 -43.86
C ALA A 401 35.13 -11.61 -43.88
N LEU A 402 35.56 -12.53 -44.76
CA LEU A 402 36.97 -12.98 -44.88
C LEU A 402 37.83 -12.09 -45.80
N ARG A 403 37.21 -11.12 -46.52
CA ARG A 403 37.92 -10.21 -47.44
C ARG A 403 38.47 -8.96 -46.71
N TYR A 404 37.99 -8.65 -45.53
CA TYR A 404 38.35 -7.47 -44.73
C TYR A 404 39.37 -7.76 -43.62
N GLU A 405 39.96 -8.97 -43.57
CA GLU A 405 41.19 -9.24 -42.85
C GLU A 405 42.37 -9.10 -43.81
#